data_68e5fe7ccfd82b7a251953fd7de6be37
#
_entry.id   68e5fe7ccfd82b7a251953fd7de6be37
#
_cell.length_a   1.000
_cell.length_b   1.000
_cell.length_c   1.000
_cell.angle_alpha   90.00
_cell.angle_beta   90.00
_cell.angle_gamma   90.00
#
_symmetry.space_group_name_H-M   'P 1'
#
loop_
_entity.id
_entity.type
_entity.pdbx_description
1 polymer ?
#
loop_
_entity_poly.entity_id
_entity_poly.type
_entity_poly.pdbx_seq_one_letter_code
_entity_poly.pdbx_strand_id
1 'polypeptide(L)'
;MNYIDNIRLDDCFTKDNDLALMNGVQALVRLLIEQAKLDKDNGLVTHGYVSGYPGSPLGTLDLELGRSKKHLEKHNIIFQPAVNEELAATAAWGTQMLGLYDRPQIDGVFSMWYGKGPGLDRSMDALRHANMGGVSMKGGMVLAVADDPIGKSSTIAYQSEQSLISAGIPVFYPANVDEVIPMGLQAFALSRHAGVCVALKITSDTADSNSVIDLGKLRPISSKLENPINVHVNRHDPALDREAALIKRRIPASKDFIKQNKINNVIFNPTKKTLGIISVGKATTETIDALDKIGIKDPERSGIGLFACKIPWPLICLLYTSPSPRDGSISRMPSSA
;
A
#
# COMPACT_ATOMS: atom_id res chain seq x y z
N MET A 1 7.67 -6.63 28.84
CA MET A 1 6.87 -5.46 28.41
C MET A 1 7.75 -4.25 28.53
N ASN A 2 8.05 -3.59 27.42
CA ASN A 2 8.76 -2.31 27.45
C ASN A 2 7.73 -1.23 27.76
N TYR A 3 7.84 -0.59 28.92
CA TYR A 3 6.99 0.57 29.25
C TYR A 3 7.54 1.80 28.53
N ILE A 4 6.65 2.56 27.90
CA ILE A 4 6.98 3.88 27.35
C ILE A 4 6.70 4.88 28.47
N ASP A 5 7.76 5.42 29.07
CA ASP A 5 7.64 6.48 30.06
C ASP A 5 7.55 7.85 29.35
N ASN A 6 6.70 8.74 29.88
CA ASN A 6 6.54 10.13 29.39
C ASN A 6 6.08 10.25 27.92
N ILE A 7 4.97 9.62 27.55
CA ILE A 7 4.37 9.75 26.21
C ILE A 7 3.89 11.19 25.98
N ARG A 8 4.35 11.79 24.86
CA ARG A 8 3.86 13.07 24.33
C ARG A 8 3.00 12.85 23.10
N LEU A 9 2.01 13.71 22.87
CA LEU A 9 1.12 13.60 21.70
C LEU A 9 1.87 13.65 20.36
N ASP A 10 3.00 14.38 20.31
CA ASP A 10 3.82 14.53 19.11
C ASP A 10 4.86 13.42 18.92
N ASP A 11 4.99 12.47 19.85
CA ASP A 11 6.00 11.41 19.78
C ASP A 11 5.85 10.57 18.52
N CYS A 12 4.62 10.34 18.06
CA CYS A 12 4.33 9.63 16.82
C CYS A 12 4.93 10.32 15.57
N PHE A 13 5.25 11.62 15.63
CA PHE A 13 5.83 12.39 14.52
C PHE A 13 7.28 12.81 14.75
N THR A 14 7.74 12.88 15.99
CA THR A 14 9.03 13.47 16.37
C THR A 14 10.07 12.46 16.79
N LYS A 15 9.68 11.29 17.33
CA LYS A 15 10.62 10.26 17.73
C LYS A 15 11.28 9.61 16.51
N ASP A 16 12.57 9.30 16.64
CA ASP A 16 13.34 8.56 15.66
C ASP A 16 14.00 7.37 16.34
N ASN A 17 14.00 6.20 15.68
CA ASN A 17 14.64 4.97 16.15
C ASN A 17 14.19 4.51 17.55
N ASP A 18 12.94 4.79 17.93
CA ASP A 18 12.37 4.49 19.24
C ASP A 18 10.93 3.98 19.12
N LEU A 19 10.36 3.56 20.22
CA LEU A 19 8.95 3.13 20.29
C LEU A 19 8.02 4.35 20.29
N ALA A 20 7.00 4.33 19.42
CA ALA A 20 5.98 5.36 19.37
C ALA A 20 4.58 4.75 19.35
N LEU A 21 3.71 5.25 20.24
CA LEU A 21 2.29 4.91 20.23
C LEU A 21 1.58 5.74 19.18
N MET A 22 0.84 5.08 18.27
CA MET A 22 0.05 5.75 17.25
C MET A 22 -1.12 4.91 16.78
N ASN A 23 -2.17 5.56 16.27
CA ASN A 23 -3.25 4.90 15.57
C ASN A 23 -2.96 4.79 14.06
N GLY A 24 -3.85 4.10 13.31
CA GLY A 24 -3.65 3.90 11.89
C GLY A 24 -3.65 5.20 11.07
N VAL A 25 -4.41 6.20 11.48
CA VAL A 25 -4.43 7.53 10.83
C VAL A 25 -3.09 8.24 11.06
N GLN A 26 -2.58 8.22 12.30
CA GLN A 26 -1.27 8.79 12.63
C GLN A 26 -0.13 8.03 11.92
N ALA A 27 -0.27 6.72 11.75
CA ALA A 27 0.68 5.93 10.98
C ALA A 27 0.74 6.33 9.49
N LEU A 28 -0.40 6.73 8.89
CA LEU A 28 -0.42 7.29 7.52
C LEU A 28 0.30 8.64 7.44
N VAL A 29 0.11 9.52 8.43
CA VAL A 29 0.86 10.79 8.49
C VAL A 29 2.34 10.53 8.70
N ARG A 30 2.70 9.62 9.61
CA ARG A 30 4.08 9.23 9.86
C ARG A 30 4.75 8.60 8.64
N LEU A 31 4.04 7.79 7.86
CA LEU A 31 4.53 7.23 6.60
C LEU A 31 5.10 8.29 5.67
N LEU A 32 4.43 9.43 5.55
CA LEU A 32 4.91 10.53 4.70
C LEU A 32 6.24 11.11 5.21
N ILE A 33 6.36 11.26 6.54
CA ILE A 33 7.60 11.73 7.17
C ILE A 33 8.74 10.73 6.94
N GLU A 34 8.47 9.43 7.10
CA GLU A 34 9.46 8.38 6.88
C GLU A 34 9.87 8.29 5.40
N GLN A 35 8.94 8.49 4.46
CA GLN A 35 9.28 8.55 3.05
C GLN A 35 10.20 9.74 2.73
N ALA A 36 9.93 10.92 3.30
CA ALA A 36 10.78 12.09 3.10
C ALA A 36 12.19 11.89 3.68
N LYS A 37 12.30 11.26 4.86
CA LYS A 37 13.59 10.91 5.48
C LYS A 37 14.36 9.92 4.62
N LEU A 38 13.68 8.85 4.17
CA LEU A 38 14.27 7.83 3.32
C LEU A 38 14.81 8.42 2.01
N ASP A 39 14.07 9.34 1.40
CA ASP A 39 14.52 10.01 0.18
C ASP A 39 15.79 10.85 0.43
N LYS A 40 15.79 11.61 1.51
CA LYS A 40 16.94 12.41 1.93
C LYS A 40 18.17 11.53 2.20
N ASP A 41 18.01 10.41 2.89
CA ASP A 41 19.10 9.47 3.21
C ASP A 41 19.66 8.81 1.93
N ASN A 42 18.83 8.66 0.90
CA ASN A 42 19.24 8.19 -0.43
C ASN A 42 19.74 9.32 -1.35
N GLY A 43 19.92 10.53 -0.85
CA GLY A 43 20.47 11.67 -1.61
C GLY A 43 19.47 12.28 -2.61
N LEU A 44 18.17 12.01 -2.48
CA LEU A 44 17.13 12.60 -3.32
C LEU A 44 16.58 13.88 -2.68
N VAL A 45 16.39 14.90 -3.49
CA VAL A 45 15.69 16.14 -3.11
C VAL A 45 14.25 16.02 -3.57
N THR A 46 13.39 15.47 -2.72
CA THR A 46 11.96 15.30 -3.03
C THR A 46 11.09 16.13 -2.10
N HIS A 47 9.87 16.45 -2.58
CA HIS A 47 8.80 17.02 -1.77
C HIS A 47 7.65 16.02 -1.66
N GLY A 48 6.84 16.15 -0.61
CA GLY A 48 5.62 15.38 -0.42
C GLY A 48 4.39 16.20 -0.79
N TYR A 49 3.39 15.54 -1.39
CA TYR A 49 2.08 16.15 -1.67
C TYR A 49 0.97 15.21 -1.22
N VAL A 50 0.04 15.72 -0.40
CA VAL A 50 -1.10 14.96 0.11
C VAL A 50 -2.38 15.69 -0.23
N SER A 51 -3.30 14.98 -0.86
CA SER A 51 -4.62 15.51 -1.19
C SER A 51 -5.66 14.39 -1.17
N GLY A 52 -6.87 14.71 -0.78
CA GLY A 52 -7.99 13.78 -0.70
C GLY A 52 -9.24 14.47 -0.22
N TYR A 53 -10.23 13.67 0.16
CA TYR A 53 -11.49 14.17 0.69
C TYR A 53 -11.90 13.34 1.91
N PRO A 54 -12.33 13.97 3.03
CA PRO A 54 -12.67 13.26 4.25
C PRO A 54 -13.85 12.33 4.07
N GLY A 55 -13.72 11.13 4.62
CA GLY A 55 -14.76 10.12 4.62
C GLY A 55 -14.37 8.93 5.49
N SER A 56 -15.33 8.44 6.28
CA SER A 56 -15.08 7.28 7.14
C SER A 56 -14.71 6.02 6.33
N PRO A 57 -13.67 5.28 6.75
CA PRO A 57 -12.95 5.34 8.04
C PRO A 57 -11.77 6.33 8.12
N LEU A 58 -11.40 7.04 7.07
CA LEU A 58 -10.34 8.06 7.12
C LEU A 58 -10.87 9.49 7.35
N GLY A 59 -12.06 9.64 7.95
CA GLY A 59 -12.68 10.94 8.19
C GLY A 59 -11.90 11.88 9.11
N THR A 60 -10.98 11.36 9.92
CA THR A 60 -10.13 12.14 10.81
C THR A 60 -8.74 12.44 10.24
N LEU A 61 -8.41 11.90 9.07
CA LEU A 61 -7.08 12.09 8.47
C LEU A 61 -6.81 13.56 8.14
N ASP A 62 -7.81 14.30 7.64
CA ASP A 62 -7.69 15.74 7.39
C ASP A 62 -7.32 16.52 8.64
N LEU A 63 -7.97 16.19 9.76
CA LEU A 63 -7.69 16.83 11.04
C LEU A 63 -6.28 16.52 11.52
N GLU A 64 -5.84 15.28 11.37
CA GLU A 64 -4.51 14.86 11.79
C GLU A 64 -3.41 15.47 10.90
N LEU A 65 -3.61 15.53 9.59
CA LEU A 65 -2.72 16.24 8.66
C LEU A 65 -2.64 17.72 8.99
N GLY A 66 -3.78 18.36 9.32
CA GLY A 66 -3.83 19.75 9.74
C GLY A 66 -3.10 20.02 11.07
N ARG A 67 -3.27 19.16 12.09
CA ARG A 67 -2.57 19.23 13.38
C ARG A 67 -1.07 19.02 13.22
N SER A 68 -0.67 18.14 12.32
CA SER A 68 0.73 17.78 12.04
C SER A 68 1.42 18.72 11.07
N LYS A 69 0.78 19.81 10.64
CA LYS A 69 1.27 20.72 9.61
C LYS A 69 2.73 21.14 9.81
N LYS A 70 3.12 21.53 11.02
CA LYS A 70 4.50 21.94 11.33
C LYS A 70 5.51 20.80 11.11
N HIS A 71 5.11 19.56 11.42
CA HIS A 71 5.97 18.38 11.21
C HIS A 71 6.08 18.05 9.72
N LEU A 72 4.99 18.18 8.98
CA LEU A 72 4.97 17.96 7.53
C LEU A 72 5.81 19.00 6.79
N GLU A 73 5.66 20.28 7.10
CA GLU A 73 6.42 21.40 6.49
C GLU A 73 7.93 21.24 6.70
N LYS A 74 8.36 20.78 7.90
CA LYS A 74 9.77 20.49 8.20
C LYS A 74 10.39 19.46 7.21
N HIS A 75 9.57 18.62 6.62
CA HIS A 75 9.96 17.58 5.66
C HIS A 75 9.54 17.91 4.23
N ASN A 76 9.21 19.19 3.94
CA ASN A 76 8.75 19.65 2.63
C ASN A 76 7.51 18.90 2.12
N ILE A 77 6.59 18.57 3.02
CA ILE A 77 5.34 17.89 2.69
C ILE A 77 4.20 18.89 2.74
N ILE A 78 3.46 19.00 1.65
CA ILE A 78 2.32 19.90 1.49
C ILE A 78 1.04 19.09 1.61
N PHE A 79 0.20 19.45 2.57
CA PHE A 79 -1.17 18.97 2.65
C PHE A 79 -2.11 20.02 2.05
N GLN A 80 -2.86 19.63 1.03
CA GLN A 80 -3.87 20.46 0.38
C GLN A 80 -5.18 19.71 0.29
N PRO A 81 -6.16 20.02 1.16
CA PRO A 81 -7.50 19.46 1.06
C PRO A 81 -8.10 19.77 -0.31
N ALA A 82 -8.81 18.82 -0.90
CA ALA A 82 -9.49 19.01 -2.17
C ALA A 82 -10.99 19.28 -1.97
N VAL A 83 -11.61 19.84 -2.99
CA VAL A 83 -13.08 20.03 -3.03
C VAL A 83 -13.81 18.71 -3.19
N ASN A 84 -13.16 17.71 -3.81
CA ASN A 84 -13.64 16.34 -3.95
C ASN A 84 -12.50 15.39 -4.29
N GLU A 85 -12.78 14.09 -4.24
CA GLU A 85 -11.81 13.02 -4.42
C GLU A 85 -11.18 12.97 -5.82
N GLU A 86 -11.96 13.29 -6.86
CA GLU A 86 -11.50 13.29 -8.26
C GLU A 86 -10.48 14.40 -8.52
N LEU A 87 -10.76 15.63 -8.04
CA LEU A 87 -9.82 16.74 -8.13
C LEU A 87 -8.55 16.46 -7.32
N ALA A 88 -8.67 15.80 -6.16
CA ALA A 88 -7.51 15.35 -5.40
C ALA A 88 -6.65 14.37 -6.19
N ALA A 89 -7.26 13.38 -6.85
CA ALA A 89 -6.56 12.39 -7.66
C ALA A 89 -5.84 13.05 -8.86
N THR A 90 -6.51 13.97 -9.52
CA THR A 90 -5.94 14.74 -10.65
C THR A 90 -4.75 15.58 -10.19
N ALA A 91 -4.86 16.28 -9.06
CA ALA A 91 -3.78 17.09 -8.51
C ALA A 91 -2.58 16.22 -8.08
N ALA A 92 -2.83 15.09 -7.39
CA ALA A 92 -1.78 14.15 -7.00
C ALA A 92 -1.06 13.58 -8.23
N TRP A 93 -1.78 13.20 -9.29
CA TRP A 93 -1.16 12.76 -10.53
C TRP A 93 -0.39 13.88 -11.22
N GLY A 94 -0.90 15.13 -11.20
CA GLY A 94 -0.21 16.30 -11.73
C GLY A 94 1.20 16.46 -11.17
N THR A 95 1.44 16.11 -9.90
CA THR A 95 2.78 16.15 -9.29
C THR A 95 3.76 15.17 -9.95
N GLN A 96 3.27 14.08 -10.54
CA GLN A 96 4.10 13.07 -11.21
C GLN A 96 4.63 13.55 -12.57
N MET A 97 4.13 14.66 -13.07
CA MET A 97 4.56 15.27 -14.34
C MET A 97 5.80 16.17 -14.20
N LEU A 98 6.31 16.38 -12.98
CA LEU A 98 7.41 17.31 -12.73
C LEU A 98 8.61 17.07 -13.64
N GLY A 99 9.03 15.82 -13.81
CA GLY A 99 10.16 15.43 -14.66
C GLY A 99 9.94 15.64 -16.16
N LEU A 100 8.74 16.04 -16.60
CA LEU A 100 8.43 16.37 -17.99
C LEU A 100 8.64 17.87 -18.31
N TYR A 101 8.93 18.69 -17.31
CA TYR A 101 9.23 20.11 -17.46
C TYR A 101 10.74 20.35 -17.48
N ASP A 102 11.15 21.40 -18.16
CA ASP A 102 12.56 21.78 -18.25
C ASP A 102 13.05 22.30 -16.90
N ARG A 103 14.21 21.79 -16.46
CA ARG A 103 14.97 22.23 -15.28
C ARG A 103 14.15 22.19 -13.97
N PRO A 104 13.61 21.05 -13.55
CA PRO A 104 12.98 20.95 -12.25
C PRO A 104 14.00 21.25 -11.13
N GLN A 105 13.55 21.99 -10.11
CA GLN A 105 14.42 22.37 -8.97
C GLN A 105 14.59 21.24 -7.95
N ILE A 106 13.73 20.21 -8.02
CA ILE A 106 13.73 19.02 -7.16
C ILE A 106 13.65 17.76 -8.00
N ASP A 107 14.07 16.64 -7.43
CA ASP A 107 14.13 15.35 -8.13
C ASP A 107 12.74 14.77 -8.44
N GLY A 108 11.77 14.98 -7.55
CA GLY A 108 10.43 14.43 -7.70
C GLY A 108 9.50 14.83 -6.55
N VAL A 109 8.23 14.46 -6.71
CA VAL A 109 7.21 14.63 -5.67
C VAL A 109 6.59 13.27 -5.39
N PHE A 110 6.77 12.75 -4.16
CA PHE A 110 5.97 11.61 -3.72
C PHE A 110 4.59 12.11 -3.30
N SER A 111 3.55 11.43 -3.75
CA SER A 111 2.19 11.89 -3.47
C SER A 111 1.31 10.82 -2.84
N MET A 112 0.44 11.24 -1.92
CA MET A 112 -0.59 10.40 -1.35
C MET A 112 -1.97 11.01 -1.64
N TRP A 113 -2.80 10.24 -2.32
CA TRP A 113 -4.23 10.46 -2.40
C TRP A 113 -4.92 9.68 -1.27
N TYR A 114 -5.98 10.23 -0.69
CA TYR A 114 -6.81 9.49 0.26
C TYR A 114 -8.30 9.71 0.01
N GLY A 115 -9.08 8.65 0.23
CA GLY A 115 -10.52 8.67 0.11
C GLY A 115 -11.15 7.34 0.52
N LYS A 116 -12.44 7.36 0.83
CA LYS A 116 -13.23 6.15 1.07
C LYS A 116 -13.61 5.45 -0.24
N GLY A 117 -14.13 4.21 -0.16
CA GLY A 117 -14.53 3.43 -1.32
C GLY A 117 -15.42 4.18 -2.32
N PRO A 118 -16.55 4.80 -1.93
CA PRO A 118 -17.35 5.63 -2.86
C PRO A 118 -16.59 6.80 -3.47
N GLY A 119 -15.62 7.38 -2.75
CA GLY A 119 -14.72 8.41 -3.27
C GLY A 119 -13.72 7.87 -4.28
N LEU A 120 -13.27 6.61 -4.09
CA LEU A 120 -12.49 5.89 -5.08
C LEU A 120 -13.28 5.75 -6.40
N ASP A 121 -14.53 5.28 -6.34
CA ASP A 121 -15.39 5.15 -7.54
C ASP A 121 -15.55 6.47 -8.27
N ARG A 122 -15.77 7.56 -7.54
CA ARG A 122 -15.85 8.89 -8.12
C ARG A 122 -14.57 9.30 -8.85
N SER A 123 -13.41 8.84 -8.36
CA SER A 123 -12.09 9.22 -8.89
C SER A 123 -11.57 8.27 -9.96
N MET A 124 -12.32 7.22 -10.32
CA MET A 124 -11.82 6.12 -11.16
C MET A 124 -11.38 6.58 -12.55
N ASP A 125 -11.99 7.58 -13.14
CA ASP A 125 -11.55 8.14 -14.43
C ASP A 125 -10.14 8.74 -14.29
N ALA A 126 -9.94 9.65 -13.35
CA ALA A 126 -8.65 10.27 -13.08
C ALA A 126 -7.57 9.24 -12.72
N LEU A 127 -7.90 8.25 -11.89
CA LEU A 127 -6.96 7.20 -11.45
C LEU A 127 -6.60 6.23 -12.58
N ARG A 128 -7.54 5.88 -13.47
CA ARG A 128 -7.25 5.10 -14.68
C ARG A 128 -6.28 5.84 -15.60
N HIS A 129 -6.53 7.13 -15.82
CA HIS A 129 -5.64 7.97 -16.61
C HIS A 129 -4.26 8.09 -15.99
N ALA A 130 -4.18 8.26 -14.66
CA ALA A 130 -2.92 8.29 -13.93
C ALA A 130 -2.14 6.99 -14.09
N ASN A 131 -2.81 5.85 -13.92
CA ASN A 131 -2.14 4.55 -13.98
C ASN A 131 -1.75 4.15 -15.40
N MET A 132 -2.56 4.49 -16.41
CA MET A 132 -2.21 4.33 -17.82
C MET A 132 -1.09 5.28 -18.26
N GLY A 133 -1.11 6.53 -17.81
CA GLY A 133 -0.06 7.52 -18.09
C GLY A 133 1.25 7.22 -17.40
N GLY A 134 1.17 6.57 -16.25
CA GLY A 134 2.30 6.25 -15.40
C GLY A 134 2.69 7.35 -14.42
N VAL A 135 3.58 7.00 -13.49
CA VAL A 135 4.10 7.91 -12.46
C VAL A 135 5.60 8.16 -12.63
N SER A 136 6.12 9.14 -11.93
CA SER A 136 7.53 9.51 -11.94
C SER A 136 8.41 8.44 -11.26
N MET A 137 9.61 8.21 -11.80
CA MET A 137 10.62 7.32 -11.19
C MET A 137 11.06 7.80 -9.80
N LYS A 138 11.16 9.10 -9.59
CA LYS A 138 11.63 9.70 -8.33
C LYS A 138 10.49 10.25 -7.47
N GLY A 139 9.26 10.21 -7.99
CA GLY A 139 8.05 10.64 -7.28
C GLY A 139 7.34 9.46 -6.60
N GLY A 140 6.48 8.81 -7.35
CA GLY A 140 5.60 7.75 -6.87
C GLY A 140 4.28 8.28 -6.32
N MET A 141 3.22 7.49 -6.49
CA MET A 141 1.86 7.84 -6.06
C MET A 141 1.22 6.68 -5.31
N VAL A 142 0.88 6.91 -4.04
CA VAL A 142 0.18 5.95 -3.17
C VAL A 142 -1.26 6.44 -2.93
N LEU A 143 -2.20 5.51 -2.97
CA LEU A 143 -3.62 5.75 -2.74
C LEU A 143 -4.00 5.12 -1.39
N ALA A 144 -4.18 5.93 -0.35
CA ALA A 144 -4.74 5.46 0.92
C ALA A 144 -6.25 5.28 0.75
N VAL A 145 -6.67 4.06 0.42
CA VAL A 145 -8.06 3.71 0.14
C VAL A 145 -8.72 3.15 1.38
N ALA A 146 -9.79 3.80 1.82
CA ALA A 146 -10.47 3.46 3.05
C ALA A 146 -11.73 2.63 2.80
N ASP A 147 -11.75 1.41 3.33
CA ASP A 147 -12.90 0.51 3.25
C ASP A 147 -13.52 0.25 4.62
N ASP A 148 -14.84 0.17 4.62
CA ASP A 148 -15.65 -0.23 5.76
C ASP A 148 -16.48 -1.47 5.37
N PRO A 149 -15.89 -2.68 5.42
CA PRO A 149 -16.51 -3.89 4.88
C PRO A 149 -17.81 -4.29 5.58
N ILE A 150 -18.02 -3.84 6.82
CA ILE A 150 -19.21 -4.14 7.61
C ILE A 150 -20.20 -2.98 7.69
N GLY A 151 -19.90 -1.85 7.05
CA GLY A 151 -20.76 -0.67 7.07
C GLY A 151 -20.90 -0.02 8.47
N LYS A 152 -19.89 -0.14 9.33
CA LYS A 152 -19.90 0.37 10.71
C LYS A 152 -20.04 1.89 10.78
N SER A 153 -19.35 2.59 9.92
CA SER A 153 -19.28 4.06 9.87
C SER A 153 -19.60 4.64 8.50
N SER A 154 -19.76 3.80 7.49
CA SER A 154 -20.23 4.16 6.15
C SER A 154 -21.69 3.78 5.96
N THR A 155 -22.37 4.44 5.02
CA THR A 155 -23.78 4.17 4.71
C THR A 155 -24.02 2.76 4.17
N ILE A 156 -23.01 2.20 3.47
CA ILE A 156 -23.02 0.85 2.90
C ILE A 156 -21.67 0.19 3.11
N ALA A 157 -21.65 -1.14 3.16
CA ALA A 157 -20.42 -1.92 3.10
C ALA A 157 -19.73 -1.71 1.74
N TYR A 158 -18.39 -1.64 1.74
CA TYR A 158 -17.63 -1.35 0.53
C TYR A 158 -16.36 -2.20 0.42
N GLN A 159 -16.01 -2.53 -0.83
CA GLN A 159 -14.83 -3.30 -1.21
C GLN A 159 -14.18 -2.65 -2.44
N SER A 160 -13.00 -2.08 -2.25
CA SER A 160 -12.31 -1.28 -3.27
C SER A 160 -11.49 -2.12 -4.26
N GLU A 161 -11.21 -3.37 -3.94
CA GLU A 161 -10.29 -4.20 -4.72
C GLU A 161 -10.71 -4.33 -6.19
N GLN A 162 -12.00 -4.53 -6.47
CA GLN A 162 -12.51 -4.72 -7.84
C GLN A 162 -12.27 -3.49 -8.71
N SER A 163 -12.53 -2.30 -8.17
CA SER A 163 -12.28 -1.03 -8.84
C SER A 163 -10.78 -0.84 -9.13
N LEU A 164 -9.93 -1.12 -8.14
CA LEU A 164 -8.47 -1.02 -8.26
C LEU A 164 -7.91 -2.02 -9.27
N ILE A 165 -8.36 -3.28 -9.23
CA ILE A 165 -7.96 -4.34 -10.17
C ILE A 165 -8.33 -3.93 -11.60
N SER A 166 -9.55 -3.41 -11.80
CA SER A 166 -10.01 -2.98 -13.13
C SER A 166 -9.21 -1.81 -13.70
N ALA A 167 -8.55 -1.02 -12.85
CA ALA A 167 -7.64 0.06 -13.23
C ALA A 167 -6.17 -0.39 -13.33
N GLY A 168 -5.85 -1.64 -13.03
CA GLY A 168 -4.47 -2.14 -13.03
C GLY A 168 -3.62 -1.58 -11.88
N ILE A 169 -4.22 -1.21 -10.75
CA ILE A 169 -3.55 -0.61 -9.59
C ILE A 169 -3.24 -1.71 -8.55
N PRO A 170 -1.96 -1.99 -8.23
CA PRO A 170 -1.59 -2.93 -7.18
C PRO A 170 -2.17 -2.54 -5.82
N VAL A 171 -2.57 -3.55 -5.02
CA VAL A 171 -3.23 -3.33 -3.73
C VAL A 171 -2.38 -3.93 -2.62
N PHE A 172 -1.92 -3.09 -1.71
CA PHE A 172 -1.34 -3.47 -0.42
C PHE A 172 -2.42 -3.46 0.65
N TYR A 173 -2.48 -4.50 1.46
CA TYR A 173 -3.48 -4.61 2.51
C TYR A 173 -2.82 -4.95 3.86
N PRO A 174 -2.44 -3.93 4.67
CA PRO A 174 -1.90 -4.12 6.01
C PRO A 174 -2.84 -4.91 6.92
N ALA A 175 -2.30 -5.86 7.69
CA ALA A 175 -3.07 -6.65 8.64
C ALA A 175 -3.43 -5.86 9.91
N ASN A 176 -2.60 -4.89 10.28
CA ASN A 176 -2.72 -4.07 11.49
C ASN A 176 -1.98 -2.75 11.33
N VAL A 177 -1.97 -1.93 12.39
CA VAL A 177 -1.32 -0.61 12.40
C VAL A 177 0.20 -0.72 12.20
N ASP A 178 0.84 -1.78 12.74
CA ASP A 178 2.30 -1.97 12.65
C ASP A 178 2.77 -2.14 11.20
N GLU A 179 1.89 -2.60 10.31
CA GLU A 179 2.20 -2.82 8.90
C GLU A 179 1.94 -1.59 8.02
N VAL A 180 1.25 -0.55 8.52
CA VAL A 180 0.88 0.62 7.69
C VAL A 180 2.12 1.34 7.16
N ILE A 181 3.08 1.67 8.03
CA ILE A 181 4.29 2.39 7.61
C ILE A 181 5.19 1.52 6.73
N PRO A 182 5.61 0.31 7.13
CA PRO A 182 6.51 -0.50 6.31
C PRO A 182 5.89 -0.88 4.96
N MET A 183 4.59 -1.20 4.92
CA MET A 183 3.92 -1.50 3.65
C MET A 183 3.70 -0.25 2.80
N GLY A 184 3.47 0.90 3.40
CA GLY A 184 3.38 2.18 2.69
C GLY A 184 4.70 2.59 2.03
N LEU A 185 5.83 2.41 2.72
CA LEU A 185 7.17 2.62 2.14
C LEU A 185 7.42 1.65 0.97
N GLN A 186 6.98 0.39 1.11
CA GLN A 186 7.03 -0.59 0.02
C GLN A 186 6.13 -0.19 -1.16
N ALA A 187 4.96 0.38 -0.89
CA ALA A 187 4.04 0.86 -1.92
C ALA A 187 4.66 2.01 -2.72
N PHE A 188 5.34 2.98 -2.07
CA PHE A 188 6.11 4.01 -2.77
C PHE A 188 7.25 3.43 -3.60
N ALA A 189 8.01 2.48 -3.03
CA ALA A 189 9.10 1.82 -3.74
C ALA A 189 8.60 1.06 -4.98
N LEU A 190 7.48 0.31 -4.87
CA LEU A 190 6.85 -0.37 -6.01
C LEU A 190 6.33 0.64 -7.04
N SER A 191 5.68 1.71 -6.59
CA SER A 191 5.18 2.77 -7.47
C SER A 191 6.29 3.36 -8.33
N ARG A 192 7.42 3.70 -7.71
CA ARG A 192 8.61 4.20 -8.41
C ARG A 192 9.24 3.17 -9.33
N HIS A 193 9.34 1.91 -8.89
CA HIS A 193 9.94 0.84 -9.68
C HIS A 193 9.13 0.52 -10.92
N ALA A 194 7.82 0.31 -10.78
CA ALA A 194 6.95 -0.15 -11.86
C ALA A 194 6.24 0.97 -12.65
N GLY A 195 6.35 2.23 -12.20
CA GLY A 195 5.68 3.36 -12.86
C GLY A 195 4.16 3.35 -12.73
N VAL A 196 3.61 2.81 -11.63
CA VAL A 196 2.17 2.66 -11.38
C VAL A 196 1.73 3.40 -10.13
N CYS A 197 0.46 3.78 -10.06
CA CYS A 197 -0.19 4.07 -8.79
C CYS A 197 -0.30 2.79 -7.96
N VAL A 198 -0.20 2.90 -6.63
CA VAL A 198 -0.30 1.74 -5.72
C VAL A 198 -1.28 2.06 -4.61
N ALA A 199 -2.24 1.19 -4.39
CA ALA A 199 -3.20 1.34 -3.30
C ALA A 199 -2.66 0.74 -1.99
N LEU A 200 -2.85 1.47 -0.90
CA LEU A 200 -2.70 1.02 0.48
C LEU A 200 -4.10 1.00 1.09
N LYS A 201 -4.67 -0.20 1.20
CA LYS A 201 -6.03 -0.38 1.71
C LYS A 201 -6.03 -0.29 3.23
N ILE A 202 -6.85 0.59 3.77
CA ILE A 202 -7.02 0.81 5.21
C ILE A 202 -8.48 0.49 5.57
N THR A 203 -8.68 -0.42 6.50
CA THR A 203 -10.03 -0.70 7.04
C THR A 203 -10.31 0.12 8.28
N SER A 204 -11.59 0.22 8.67
CA SER A 204 -12.03 0.90 9.90
C SER A 204 -11.23 0.44 11.13
N ASP A 205 -11.05 -0.89 11.25
CA ASP A 205 -10.33 -1.45 12.38
C ASP A 205 -8.84 -1.04 12.39
N THR A 206 -8.20 -0.99 11.22
CA THR A 206 -6.80 -0.54 11.12
C THR A 206 -6.70 0.96 11.40
N ALA A 207 -7.63 1.78 10.91
CA ALA A 207 -7.62 3.23 11.11
C ALA A 207 -7.79 3.61 12.59
N ASP A 208 -8.73 2.92 13.29
CA ASP A 208 -9.14 3.24 14.67
C ASP A 208 -8.28 2.55 15.75
N SER A 209 -7.55 1.47 15.39
CA SER A 209 -6.71 0.75 16.35
C SER A 209 -5.44 1.52 16.68
N ASN A 210 -4.91 1.27 17.88
CA ASN A 210 -3.63 1.80 18.34
C ASN A 210 -2.59 0.69 18.44
N SER A 211 -1.34 1.03 18.14
CA SER A 211 -0.19 0.14 18.35
C SER A 211 1.05 0.91 18.77
N VAL A 212 1.97 0.21 19.42
CA VAL A 212 3.31 0.72 19.76
C VAL A 212 4.27 0.26 18.66
N ILE A 213 4.63 1.17 17.77
CA ILE A 213 5.47 0.89 16.62
C ILE A 213 6.94 1.14 16.97
N ASP A 214 7.80 0.18 16.64
CA ASP A 214 9.25 0.32 16.75
C ASP A 214 9.79 0.97 15.46
N LEU A 215 9.99 2.29 15.54
CA LEU A 215 10.49 3.08 14.41
C LEU A 215 11.94 2.74 14.03
N GLY A 216 12.71 2.18 14.95
CA GLY A 216 14.08 1.71 14.67
C GLY A 216 14.14 0.45 13.81
N LYS A 217 13.02 -0.26 13.68
CA LYS A 217 12.89 -1.46 12.82
C LYS A 217 12.31 -1.17 11.44
N LEU A 218 11.93 0.07 11.16
CA LEU A 218 11.49 0.48 9.84
C LEU A 218 12.68 0.38 8.87
N ARG A 219 12.74 -0.70 8.12
CA ARG A 219 13.81 -0.90 7.14
C ARG A 219 13.32 -0.51 5.76
N PRO A 220 14.04 0.37 5.05
CA PRO A 220 13.78 0.60 3.64
C PRO A 220 14.02 -0.70 2.87
N ILE A 221 13.19 -0.96 1.89
CA ILE A 221 13.42 -2.04 0.95
C ILE A 221 14.55 -1.62 0.04
N SER A 222 15.66 -2.30 0.16
CA SER A 222 16.72 -2.23 -0.84
C SER A 222 16.34 -3.15 -2.00
N SER A 223 15.65 -2.63 -3.00
CA SER A 223 15.51 -3.38 -4.24
C SER A 223 16.82 -3.30 -5.01
N LYS A 224 17.55 -4.40 -5.08
CA LYS A 224 18.66 -4.59 -6.05
C LYS A 224 18.12 -4.87 -7.46
N LEU A 225 16.86 -4.49 -7.72
CA LEU A 225 16.20 -4.69 -8.99
C LEU A 225 16.73 -3.69 -10.02
N GLU A 226 17.04 -4.18 -11.20
CA GLU A 226 17.24 -3.30 -12.35
C GLU A 226 15.95 -2.53 -12.63
N ASN A 227 16.07 -1.25 -12.90
CA ASN A 227 14.92 -0.42 -13.21
C ASN A 227 14.33 -0.84 -14.56
N PRO A 228 13.03 -1.18 -14.61
CA PRO A 228 12.40 -1.55 -15.88
C PRO A 228 12.41 -0.36 -16.85
N ILE A 229 12.60 -0.67 -18.14
CA ILE A 229 12.68 0.34 -19.19
C ILE A 229 11.27 0.75 -19.65
N ASN A 230 11.06 2.04 -19.86
CA ASN A 230 9.83 2.60 -20.43
C ASN A 230 8.55 2.27 -19.63
N VAL A 231 8.62 2.30 -18.30
CA VAL A 231 7.47 2.15 -17.41
C VAL A 231 6.96 3.47 -16.82
N HIS A 232 7.82 4.49 -16.76
CA HIS A 232 7.48 5.75 -16.14
C HIS A 232 6.71 6.69 -17.08
N VAL A 233 6.15 7.74 -16.51
CA VAL A 233 5.39 8.75 -17.24
C VAL A 233 6.25 9.36 -18.37
N ASN A 234 5.65 9.44 -19.57
CA ASN A 234 6.27 10.05 -20.74
C ASN A 234 5.24 10.92 -21.48
N ARG A 235 5.65 12.12 -21.88
CA ARG A 235 4.78 13.09 -22.57
C ARG A 235 4.31 12.61 -23.94
N HIS A 236 5.14 11.86 -24.64
CA HIS A 236 4.99 11.54 -26.06
C HIS A 236 4.34 10.19 -26.36
N ASP A 237 3.97 9.41 -25.32
CA ASP A 237 3.37 8.11 -25.54
C ASP A 237 1.93 8.24 -26.08
N PRO A 238 1.62 7.64 -27.26
CA PRO A 238 0.24 7.49 -27.74
C PRO A 238 -0.64 6.71 -26.76
N ALA A 239 -1.96 6.94 -26.81
CA ALA A 239 -2.89 6.33 -25.85
C ALA A 239 -2.84 4.80 -25.83
N LEU A 240 -2.78 4.14 -27.01
CA LEU A 240 -2.68 2.69 -27.10
C LEU A 240 -1.34 2.14 -26.56
N ASP A 241 -0.26 2.90 -26.70
CA ASP A 241 1.05 2.53 -26.15
C ASP A 241 1.06 2.63 -24.62
N ARG A 242 0.29 3.55 -24.05
CA ARG A 242 0.12 3.66 -22.59
C ARG A 242 -0.59 2.44 -22.00
N GLU A 243 -1.65 1.96 -22.66
CA GLU A 243 -2.34 0.71 -22.26
C GLU A 243 -1.42 -0.49 -22.41
N ALA A 244 -0.74 -0.61 -23.56
CA ALA A 244 0.24 -1.67 -23.77
C ALA A 244 1.38 -1.63 -22.74
N ALA A 245 1.83 -0.44 -22.33
CA ALA A 245 2.82 -0.28 -21.28
C ALA A 245 2.31 -0.77 -19.92
N LEU A 246 1.05 -0.45 -19.57
CA LEU A 246 0.45 -0.93 -18.32
C LEU A 246 0.40 -2.46 -18.29
N ILE A 247 -0.13 -3.08 -19.33
CA ILE A 247 -0.35 -4.53 -19.36
C ILE A 247 0.95 -5.31 -19.55
N LYS A 248 1.82 -4.89 -20.48
CA LYS A 248 2.99 -5.68 -20.91
C LYS A 248 4.29 -5.33 -20.17
N ARG A 249 4.35 -4.20 -19.48
CA ARG A 249 5.57 -3.75 -18.78
C ARG A 249 5.35 -3.47 -17.29
N ARG A 250 4.38 -2.61 -16.93
CA ARG A 250 4.20 -2.15 -15.55
C ARG A 250 3.64 -3.22 -14.62
N ILE A 251 2.59 -3.94 -15.03
CA ILE A 251 2.05 -5.06 -14.23
C ILE A 251 3.07 -6.19 -14.06
N PRO A 252 3.80 -6.65 -15.10
CA PRO A 252 4.91 -7.58 -14.92
C PRO A 252 6.00 -7.06 -13.98
N ALA A 253 6.46 -5.81 -14.13
CA ALA A 253 7.44 -5.21 -13.22
C ALA A 253 6.93 -5.17 -11.76
N SER A 254 5.64 -4.91 -11.56
CA SER A 254 5.02 -4.98 -10.23
C SER A 254 5.07 -6.39 -9.64
N LYS A 255 4.78 -7.42 -10.44
CA LYS A 255 4.87 -8.83 -10.01
C LYS A 255 6.30 -9.23 -9.65
N ASP A 256 7.28 -8.80 -10.45
CA ASP A 256 8.69 -9.08 -10.19
C ASP A 256 9.17 -8.41 -8.90
N PHE A 257 8.77 -7.16 -8.66
CA PHE A 257 9.04 -6.46 -7.41
C PHE A 257 8.48 -7.20 -6.19
N ILE A 258 7.20 -7.60 -6.24
CA ILE A 258 6.51 -8.32 -5.17
C ILE A 258 7.21 -9.65 -4.88
N LYS A 259 7.57 -10.40 -5.93
CA LYS A 259 8.25 -11.69 -5.84
C LYS A 259 9.63 -11.56 -5.20
N GLN A 260 10.45 -10.65 -5.68
CA GLN A 260 11.84 -10.49 -5.22
C GLN A 260 11.91 -9.98 -3.79
N ASN A 261 11.01 -9.09 -3.40
CA ASN A 261 10.94 -8.57 -2.03
C ASN A 261 10.18 -9.50 -1.07
N LYS A 262 9.65 -10.65 -1.55
CA LYS A 262 8.95 -11.66 -0.73
C LYS A 262 7.86 -11.03 0.15
N ILE A 263 7.09 -10.08 -0.40
CA ILE A 263 6.12 -9.30 0.38
C ILE A 263 5.00 -10.20 0.89
N ASN A 264 4.46 -11.06 0.00
CA ASN A 264 3.59 -12.16 0.42
C ASN A 264 4.46 -13.28 1.00
N ASN A 265 4.14 -13.75 2.19
CA ASN A 265 5.00 -14.68 2.91
C ASN A 265 4.23 -15.77 3.65
N VAL A 266 4.93 -16.88 3.89
CA VAL A 266 4.44 -17.96 4.75
C VAL A 266 4.73 -17.59 6.20
N ILE A 267 3.70 -17.58 7.04
CA ILE A 267 3.80 -17.34 8.49
C ILE A 267 4.09 -18.66 9.22
N PHE A 268 3.31 -19.71 8.91
CA PHE A 268 3.50 -21.05 9.47
C PHE A 268 3.78 -22.03 8.32
N ASN A 269 4.87 -22.79 8.42
CA ASN A 269 5.30 -23.74 7.39
C ASN A 269 5.59 -25.14 7.97
N PRO A 270 4.55 -25.90 8.30
CA PRO A 270 4.72 -27.22 8.93
C PRO A 270 5.43 -28.22 8.00
N THR A 271 6.25 -29.10 8.59
CA THR A 271 6.90 -30.21 7.87
C THR A 271 5.85 -31.21 7.36
N LYS A 272 4.91 -31.59 8.22
CA LYS A 272 3.76 -32.43 7.85
C LYS A 272 2.54 -31.53 7.65
N LYS A 273 2.12 -31.35 6.40
CA LYS A 273 1.03 -30.45 6.02
C LYS A 273 -0.31 -31.19 6.09
N THR A 274 -1.21 -30.70 6.95
CA THR A 274 -2.58 -31.22 7.13
C THR A 274 -3.61 -30.23 6.61
N LEU A 275 -3.40 -28.92 6.91
CA LEU A 275 -4.28 -27.83 6.53
C LEU A 275 -3.43 -26.64 6.05
N GLY A 276 -3.81 -26.04 4.91
CA GLY A 276 -3.26 -24.78 4.45
C GLY A 276 -4.30 -23.69 4.50
N ILE A 277 -3.96 -22.55 5.12
CA ILE A 277 -4.81 -21.36 5.21
C ILE A 277 -4.15 -20.25 4.41
N ILE A 278 -4.90 -19.57 3.56
CA ILE A 278 -4.50 -18.34 2.89
C ILE A 278 -5.34 -17.21 3.49
N SER A 279 -4.69 -16.20 4.03
CA SER A 279 -5.35 -15.05 4.63
C SER A 279 -4.91 -13.75 3.97
N VAL A 280 -5.78 -12.73 4.01
CA VAL A 280 -5.53 -11.42 3.40
C VAL A 280 -5.77 -10.33 4.45
N GLY A 281 -4.82 -9.39 4.55
CA GLY A 281 -4.94 -8.23 5.45
C GLY A 281 -5.27 -8.65 6.89
N LYS A 282 -6.25 -8.00 7.51
CA LYS A 282 -6.66 -8.24 8.91
C LYS A 282 -6.99 -9.71 9.21
N ALA A 283 -7.56 -10.46 8.24
CA ALA A 283 -7.84 -11.89 8.44
C ALA A 283 -6.61 -12.72 8.82
N THR A 284 -5.39 -12.22 8.55
CA THR A 284 -4.16 -12.87 8.98
C THR A 284 -4.01 -12.86 10.50
N THR A 285 -4.15 -11.71 11.13
CA THR A 285 -4.08 -11.59 12.60
C THR A 285 -5.25 -12.31 13.28
N GLU A 286 -6.45 -12.19 12.74
CA GLU A 286 -7.64 -12.88 13.24
C GLU A 286 -7.50 -14.41 13.16
N THR A 287 -6.88 -14.94 12.12
CA THR A 287 -6.59 -16.38 12.00
C THR A 287 -5.63 -16.83 13.08
N ILE A 288 -4.55 -16.08 13.32
CA ILE A 288 -3.58 -16.39 14.38
C ILE A 288 -4.25 -16.38 15.75
N ASP A 289 -5.03 -15.35 16.05
CA ASP A 289 -5.77 -15.21 17.31
C ASP A 289 -6.81 -16.33 17.49
N ALA A 290 -7.50 -16.71 16.42
CA ALA A 290 -8.50 -17.78 16.45
C ALA A 290 -7.83 -19.15 16.75
N LEU A 291 -6.71 -19.45 16.10
CA LEU A 291 -5.93 -20.66 16.36
C LEU A 291 -5.51 -20.73 17.84
N ASP A 292 -5.01 -19.62 18.37
CA ASP A 292 -4.62 -19.53 19.79
C ASP A 292 -5.81 -19.76 20.73
N LYS A 293 -6.96 -19.14 20.45
CA LYS A 293 -8.20 -19.26 21.27
C LYS A 293 -8.78 -20.67 21.28
N ILE A 294 -8.66 -21.43 20.18
CA ILE A 294 -9.11 -22.84 20.14
C ILE A 294 -8.07 -23.81 20.68
N GLY A 295 -6.99 -23.30 21.27
CA GLY A 295 -5.97 -24.11 21.94
C GLY A 295 -4.82 -24.62 21.05
N ILE A 296 -4.76 -24.18 19.78
CA ILE A 296 -3.66 -24.53 18.87
C ILE A 296 -2.52 -23.52 19.08
N LYS A 297 -1.71 -23.74 20.10
CA LYS A 297 -0.58 -22.86 20.47
C LYS A 297 0.64 -23.00 19.54
N ASP A 298 0.78 -24.15 18.88
CA ASP A 298 1.82 -24.45 17.91
C ASP A 298 1.17 -24.94 16.60
N PRO A 299 0.81 -24.04 15.68
CA PRO A 299 0.17 -24.41 14.42
C PRO A 299 1.04 -25.31 13.53
N GLU A 300 2.37 -25.10 13.52
CA GLU A 300 3.29 -25.91 12.71
C GLU A 300 3.33 -27.35 13.17
N ARG A 301 3.38 -27.59 14.47
CA ARG A 301 3.31 -28.94 15.06
C ARG A 301 1.95 -29.61 14.80
N SER A 302 0.88 -28.81 14.71
CA SER A 302 -0.46 -29.29 14.38
C SER A 302 -0.68 -29.52 12.86
N GLY A 303 0.35 -29.28 12.05
CA GLY A 303 0.29 -29.46 10.61
C GLY A 303 -0.44 -28.35 9.87
N ILE A 304 -0.62 -27.17 10.49
CA ILE A 304 -1.32 -26.02 9.92
C ILE A 304 -0.31 -25.06 9.31
N GLY A 305 -0.42 -24.84 8.00
CA GLY A 305 0.29 -23.80 7.27
C GLY A 305 -0.56 -22.53 7.15
N LEU A 306 0.08 -21.37 7.27
CA LEU A 306 -0.57 -20.07 7.05
C LEU A 306 0.26 -19.24 6.08
N PHE A 307 -0.38 -18.82 4.98
CA PHE A 307 0.17 -17.87 4.01
C PHE A 307 -0.51 -16.52 4.15
N ALA A 308 0.28 -15.48 4.42
CA ALA A 308 -0.19 -14.10 4.47
C ALA A 308 -0.08 -13.46 3.08
N CYS A 309 -1.22 -13.21 2.47
CA CYS A 309 -1.33 -12.48 1.21
C CYS A 309 -1.46 -10.98 1.52
N LYS A 310 -0.34 -10.27 1.62
CA LYS A 310 -0.30 -8.83 1.90
C LYS A 310 -0.62 -7.99 0.67
N ILE A 311 -0.44 -8.57 -0.52
CA ILE A 311 -0.78 -7.98 -1.81
C ILE A 311 -1.74 -8.93 -2.52
N PRO A 312 -3.07 -8.71 -2.38
CA PRO A 312 -4.08 -9.53 -3.04
C PRO A 312 -4.10 -9.33 -4.57
N TRP A 313 -3.58 -8.20 -5.08
CA TRP A 313 -3.42 -7.99 -6.51
C TRP A 313 -2.21 -7.08 -6.82
N PRO A 314 -1.39 -7.40 -7.86
CA PRO A 314 -1.43 -8.61 -8.66
C PRO A 314 -0.86 -9.81 -7.90
N LEU A 315 -1.52 -10.96 -8.01
CA LEU A 315 -1.01 -12.21 -7.45
C LEU A 315 0.16 -12.75 -8.27
N ILE A 316 1.12 -13.37 -7.58
CA ILE A 316 2.26 -14.01 -8.21
C ILE A 316 1.87 -15.46 -8.57
N CYS A 317 2.17 -15.90 -9.79
CA CYS A 317 1.78 -17.22 -10.31
C CYS A 317 2.22 -18.43 -9.45
N LEU A 318 3.24 -18.29 -8.60
CA LEU A 318 3.67 -19.34 -7.67
C LEU A 318 2.59 -19.75 -6.66
N LEU A 319 1.60 -18.88 -6.39
CA LEU A 319 0.43 -19.21 -5.58
C LEU A 319 -0.54 -20.19 -6.29
N TYR A 320 -0.59 -20.13 -7.63
CA TYR A 320 -1.47 -20.99 -8.42
C TYR A 320 -0.87 -22.36 -8.73
N THR A 321 0.44 -22.52 -8.53
CA THR A 321 1.16 -23.77 -8.82
C THR A 321 1.38 -24.64 -7.60
N SER A 322 0.87 -24.27 -6.43
CA SER A 322 0.83 -25.18 -5.26
C SER A 322 -0.17 -26.30 -5.59
N PRO A 323 0.26 -27.56 -5.75
CA PRO A 323 -0.64 -28.63 -6.12
C PRO A 323 -1.68 -28.82 -5.01
N SER A 324 -2.92 -28.39 -5.29
CA SER A 324 -4.07 -28.76 -4.47
C SER A 324 -4.38 -30.24 -4.74
N PRO A 325 -4.75 -31.04 -3.72
CA PRO A 325 -5.26 -32.39 -3.96
C PRO A 325 -6.44 -32.45 -4.93
N ARG A 326 -7.13 -31.33 -5.15
CA ARG A 326 -8.21 -31.17 -6.14
C ARG A 326 -7.71 -30.89 -7.55
N ASP A 327 -6.51 -30.34 -7.73
CA ASP A 327 -5.96 -30.05 -9.06
C ASP A 327 -5.66 -31.33 -9.85
N GLY A 328 -5.36 -32.44 -9.17
CA GLY A 328 -5.22 -33.75 -9.80
C GLY A 328 -6.50 -34.33 -10.39
N SER A 329 -7.69 -33.83 -10.02
CA SER A 329 -8.98 -34.26 -10.57
C SER A 329 -9.39 -33.44 -11.80
N ILE A 330 -8.90 -32.21 -11.96
CA ILE A 330 -9.21 -31.30 -13.08
C ILE A 330 -8.34 -31.64 -14.30
N SER A 331 -7.12 -32.17 -14.09
CA SER A 331 -6.22 -32.57 -15.17
C SER A 331 -6.66 -33.84 -15.95
N ARG A 332 -7.79 -34.44 -15.62
CA ARG A 332 -8.37 -35.61 -16.27
C ARG A 332 -9.61 -35.31 -17.14
N MET A 333 -9.92 -34.05 -17.41
CA MET A 333 -10.92 -33.79 -18.46
C MET A 333 -10.26 -33.99 -19.82
N PRO A 334 -10.78 -34.89 -20.66
CA PRO A 334 -10.26 -35.07 -22.00
C PRO A 334 -10.48 -33.77 -22.80
N SER A 335 -9.43 -33.31 -23.46
CA SER A 335 -9.51 -32.25 -24.47
C SER A 335 -10.18 -32.85 -25.71
N SER A 336 -11.50 -33.01 -25.68
CA SER A 336 -12.26 -33.37 -26.87
C SER A 336 -13.74 -33.10 -26.65
N ALA A 337 -14.17 -31.95 -27.09
CA ALA A 337 -15.38 -31.71 -27.87
C ALA A 337 -15.35 -30.29 -28.41
#